data_09e3cab6b162d51fa7f2350bc57bf772
#
_entry.id   09e3cab6b162d51fa7f2350bc57bf772
#
_cell.length_a   1.000
_cell.length_b   1.000
_cell.length_c   1.000
_cell.angle_alpha   90.00
_cell.angle_beta   90.00
_cell.angle_gamma   90.00
#
_symmetry.space_group_name_H-M   'P 1'
#
loop_
_entity.id
_entity.type
_entity.pdbx_description
1 polymer ?
#
loop_
_entity_poly.entity_id
_entity_poly.type
_entity_poly.pdbx_seq_one_letter_code
_entity_poly.pdbx_strand_id
1 'polypeptide(L)'
;MKKYSDVKFERTSGGRETLPAGGYVCSILSARVEENDWGSTLIIAHDVCEGEFSGIFKRDYDNNDREDKKWRGTFRLRLPKDDGSEQDAWKKRSLGNTIWALEQSNPGFSWDWDEKKLKGKKIGLLYRNKEWEMNGRTGWTTEAISAESIDNIREGKFRIPKDKALPVKNTAPVFEDIEDSEDSLPF
;
A
#
# COMPACT_ATOMS: atom_id res chain seq x y z
N MET A 1 23.42 41.80 -11.90
CA MET A 1 22.54 40.60 -12.02
C MET A 1 21.14 41.12 -12.37
N LYS A 2 20.48 40.57 -13.41
CA LYS A 2 19.17 41.02 -13.86
C LYS A 2 18.10 40.47 -12.90
N LYS A 3 17.13 41.30 -12.47
CA LYS A 3 16.00 40.88 -11.66
C LYS A 3 14.93 40.27 -12.57
N TYR A 4 14.44 39.06 -12.26
CA TYR A 4 13.37 38.35 -12.98
C TYR A 4 12.09 38.52 -12.18
N SER A 5 11.04 39.03 -12.81
CA SER A 5 9.75 39.39 -12.16
C SER A 5 8.84 38.19 -11.99
N ASP A 6 9.09 37.10 -12.72
CA ASP A 6 8.25 35.91 -12.85
C ASP A 6 8.85 34.67 -12.14
N VAL A 7 9.90 34.90 -11.36
CA VAL A 7 10.47 33.83 -10.51
C VAL A 7 9.61 33.67 -9.27
N LYS A 8 8.89 32.56 -9.20
CA LYS A 8 8.21 32.13 -7.97
C LYS A 8 9.23 31.62 -6.96
N PHE A 9 9.23 32.21 -5.78
CA PHE A 9 10.06 31.77 -4.64
C PHE A 9 9.36 30.62 -3.93
N GLU A 10 9.20 29.50 -4.61
CA GLU A 10 8.67 28.27 -4.01
C GLU A 10 9.83 27.30 -3.80
N ARG A 11 9.87 26.68 -2.61
CA ARG A 11 10.81 25.59 -2.36
C ARG A 11 10.36 24.42 -3.23
N THR A 12 11.03 24.21 -4.36
CA THR A 12 10.89 22.98 -5.14
C THR A 12 11.46 21.85 -4.28
N SER A 13 10.62 21.29 -3.40
CA SER A 13 10.95 20.02 -2.79
C SER A 13 10.82 18.99 -3.91
N GLY A 14 11.92 18.49 -4.43
CA GLY A 14 11.97 17.37 -5.37
C GLY A 14 11.46 16.06 -4.74
N GLY A 15 10.61 16.17 -3.74
CA GLY A 15 9.90 15.08 -3.06
C GLY A 15 8.70 14.65 -3.89
N ARG A 16 8.67 13.37 -4.21
CA ARG A 16 7.53 12.70 -4.82
C ARG A 16 6.29 12.88 -3.95
N GLU A 17 5.18 13.30 -4.53
CA GLU A 17 3.90 13.38 -3.84
C GLU A 17 3.52 11.98 -3.33
N THR A 18 3.22 11.86 -2.06
CA THR A 18 2.84 10.60 -1.42
C THR A 18 1.41 10.71 -0.92
N LEU A 19 0.57 9.74 -1.29
CA LEU A 19 -0.79 9.66 -0.80
C LEU A 19 -0.77 9.36 0.71
N PRO A 20 -1.37 10.20 1.57
CA PRO A 20 -1.44 9.93 3.01
C PRO A 20 -2.19 8.63 3.35
N ALA A 21 -2.00 8.10 4.56
CA ALA A 21 -2.85 7.04 5.08
C ALA A 21 -4.30 7.54 5.21
N GLY A 22 -5.27 6.73 4.76
CA GLY A 22 -6.68 7.12 4.72
C GLY A 22 -7.51 6.28 3.78
N GLY A 23 -8.74 6.71 3.54
CA GLY A 23 -9.67 6.08 2.59
C GLY A 23 -9.84 6.94 1.34
N TYR A 24 -9.80 6.30 0.18
CA TYR A 24 -9.88 6.99 -1.12
C TYR A 24 -10.83 6.29 -2.08
N VAL A 25 -11.61 7.09 -2.81
CA VAL A 25 -12.41 6.58 -3.93
C VAL A 25 -11.51 6.47 -5.14
N CYS A 26 -11.40 5.26 -5.67
CA CYS A 26 -10.51 4.93 -6.77
C CYS A 26 -11.27 4.42 -7.99
N SER A 27 -10.74 4.68 -9.19
CA SER A 27 -11.17 4.08 -10.44
C SER A 27 -10.21 2.98 -10.86
N ILE A 28 -10.72 1.82 -11.21
CA ILE A 28 -9.92 0.67 -11.63
C ILE A 28 -9.51 0.85 -13.10
N LEU A 29 -8.22 0.87 -13.36
CA LEU A 29 -7.65 1.00 -14.71
C LEU A 29 -7.48 -0.35 -15.39
N SER A 30 -7.05 -1.36 -14.63
CA SER A 30 -6.93 -2.74 -15.07
C SER A 30 -6.85 -3.68 -13.88
N ALA A 31 -7.15 -4.94 -14.11
CA ALA A 31 -6.93 -6.01 -13.14
C ALA A 31 -6.36 -7.23 -13.84
N ARG A 32 -5.54 -8.00 -13.14
CA ARG A 32 -4.97 -9.25 -13.60
C ARG A 32 -4.66 -10.17 -12.43
N VAL A 33 -4.63 -11.45 -12.67
CA VAL A 33 -4.12 -12.45 -11.73
C VAL A 33 -2.69 -12.81 -12.10
N GLU A 34 -1.79 -12.75 -11.12
CA GLU A 34 -0.43 -13.25 -11.23
C GLU A 34 -0.30 -14.53 -10.41
N GLU A 35 0.22 -15.57 -11.02
CA GLU A 35 0.53 -16.84 -10.36
C GLU A 35 2.03 -16.94 -10.11
N ASN A 36 2.38 -17.42 -8.91
CA ASN A 36 3.76 -17.70 -8.54
C ASN A 36 3.81 -18.92 -7.60
N ASP A 37 5.00 -19.36 -7.24
CA ASP A 37 5.21 -20.55 -6.36
C ASP A 37 4.51 -20.43 -4.99
N TRP A 38 4.18 -19.21 -4.56
CA TRP A 38 3.52 -18.92 -3.29
C TRP A 38 1.98 -18.86 -3.41
N GLY A 39 1.44 -18.92 -4.63
CA GLY A 39 0.01 -18.84 -4.95
C GLY A 39 -0.36 -17.69 -5.85
N SER A 40 -1.66 -17.51 -6.05
CA SER A 40 -2.22 -16.51 -6.96
C SER A 40 -2.48 -15.18 -6.25
N THR A 41 -2.26 -14.08 -6.95
CA THR A 41 -2.51 -12.71 -6.43
C THR A 41 -3.30 -11.93 -7.47
N LEU A 42 -4.46 -11.41 -7.09
CA LEU A 42 -5.20 -10.42 -7.89
C LEU A 42 -4.52 -9.06 -7.70
N ILE A 43 -4.11 -8.46 -8.81
CA ILE A 43 -3.51 -7.14 -8.85
C ILE A 43 -4.46 -6.19 -9.57
N ILE A 44 -4.91 -5.17 -8.85
CA ILE A 44 -5.79 -4.12 -9.37
C ILE A 44 -4.97 -2.84 -9.51
N ALA A 45 -4.74 -2.40 -10.74
CA ALA A 45 -4.19 -1.07 -11.01
C ALA A 45 -5.31 -0.05 -10.95
N HIS A 46 -5.11 1.02 -10.20
CA HIS A 46 -6.13 2.05 -9.97
C HIS A 46 -5.50 3.44 -9.88
N ASP A 47 -6.35 4.46 -9.96
CA ASP A 47 -6.00 5.83 -9.59
C ASP A 47 -7.08 6.41 -8.68
N VAL A 48 -6.73 7.36 -7.85
CA VAL A 48 -7.69 8.13 -7.05
C VAL A 48 -8.53 8.98 -8.02
N CYS A 49 -9.84 8.93 -7.90
CA CYS A 49 -10.73 9.63 -8.83
C CYS A 49 -11.60 10.72 -8.18
N GLU A 50 -11.53 10.88 -6.86
CA GLU A 50 -12.28 11.91 -6.14
C GLU A 50 -11.39 12.59 -5.08
N GLY A 51 -11.66 13.87 -4.79
CA GLY A 51 -10.98 14.65 -3.76
C GLY A 51 -9.65 15.27 -4.21
N GLU A 52 -8.90 15.79 -3.24
CA GLU A 52 -7.65 16.51 -3.45
C GLU A 52 -6.58 15.71 -4.20
N PHE A 53 -6.51 14.42 -3.93
CA PHE A 53 -5.52 13.53 -4.53
C PHE A 53 -5.97 12.89 -5.85
N SER A 54 -7.06 13.37 -6.45
CA SER A 54 -7.54 12.82 -7.74
C SER A 54 -6.44 12.85 -8.80
N GLY A 55 -6.18 11.69 -9.46
CA GLY A 55 -5.16 11.55 -10.49
C GLY A 55 -3.72 11.52 -9.99
N ILE A 56 -3.48 11.29 -8.70
CA ILE A 56 -2.12 11.31 -8.10
C ILE A 56 -1.17 10.32 -8.77
N PHE A 57 -1.62 9.10 -9.04
CA PHE A 57 -0.74 8.08 -9.66
C PHE A 57 -0.47 8.34 -11.12
N LYS A 58 -1.44 8.94 -11.83
CA LYS A 58 -1.24 9.38 -13.21
C LYS A 58 -0.23 10.52 -13.26
N ARG A 59 -0.35 11.53 -12.41
CA ARG A 59 0.62 12.63 -12.32
C ARG A 59 2.02 12.12 -11.96
N ASP A 60 2.13 11.21 -10.98
CA ASP A 60 3.40 10.61 -10.58
C ASP A 60 4.03 9.82 -11.75
N TYR A 61 3.23 9.09 -12.51
CA TYR A 61 3.69 8.34 -13.67
C TYR A 61 4.14 9.26 -14.82
N ASP A 62 3.36 10.28 -15.14
CA ASP A 62 3.64 11.20 -16.23
C ASP A 62 4.89 12.05 -15.94
N ASN A 63 5.08 12.47 -14.68
CA ASN A 63 6.23 13.27 -14.23
C ASN A 63 7.52 12.46 -13.99
N ASN A 64 7.48 11.16 -14.20
CA ASN A 64 8.63 10.30 -14.03
C ASN A 64 9.32 10.05 -15.38
N ASP A 65 10.50 10.63 -15.59
CA ASP A 65 11.26 10.54 -16.85
C ASP A 65 12.05 9.24 -17.02
N ARG A 66 11.98 8.32 -16.05
CA ARG A 66 12.71 7.04 -16.13
C ARG A 66 12.10 6.12 -17.19
N GLU A 67 12.95 5.47 -17.97
CA GLU A 67 12.51 4.49 -18.98
C GLU A 67 11.82 3.26 -18.36
N ASP A 68 12.27 2.85 -17.15
CA ASP A 68 11.74 1.70 -16.40
C ASP A 68 10.60 2.06 -15.43
N LYS A 69 9.95 3.22 -15.63
CA LYS A 69 8.86 3.68 -14.76
C LYS A 69 7.72 2.68 -14.66
N LYS A 70 7.23 2.50 -13.44
CA LYS A 70 6.15 1.58 -13.13
C LYS A 70 4.97 2.31 -12.52
N TRP A 71 3.76 1.85 -12.85
CA TRP A 71 2.55 2.33 -12.21
C TRP A 71 2.53 1.97 -10.73
N ARG A 72 2.27 2.92 -9.86
CA ARG A 72 2.32 2.76 -8.40
C ARG A 72 0.97 2.51 -7.75
N GLY A 73 -0.10 3.01 -8.34
CA GLY A 73 -1.46 2.80 -7.84
C GLY A 73 -1.89 1.34 -7.98
N THR A 74 -1.43 0.46 -7.08
CA THR A 74 -1.75 -0.97 -7.13
C THR A 74 -2.30 -1.45 -5.80
N PHE A 75 -3.42 -2.16 -5.85
CA PHE A 75 -3.94 -2.95 -4.75
C PHE A 75 -3.70 -4.43 -5.03
N ARG A 76 -3.07 -5.14 -4.10
CA ARG A 76 -2.66 -6.54 -4.24
C ARG A 76 -3.41 -7.39 -3.24
N LEU A 77 -4.22 -8.31 -3.74
CA LEU A 77 -5.00 -9.23 -2.94
C LEU A 77 -4.54 -10.67 -3.18
N ARG A 78 -3.99 -11.30 -2.14
CA ARG A 78 -3.63 -12.72 -2.20
C ARG A 78 -4.90 -13.57 -2.24
N LEU A 79 -5.02 -14.41 -3.27
CA LEU A 79 -6.18 -15.29 -3.43
C LEU A 79 -6.06 -16.53 -2.53
N PRO A 80 -7.20 -17.07 -2.08
CA PRO A 80 -7.20 -18.33 -1.32
C PRO A 80 -6.70 -19.50 -2.16
N LYS A 81 -6.13 -20.50 -1.50
CA LYS A 81 -5.67 -21.76 -2.11
C LYS A 81 -6.67 -22.90 -1.91
N ASP A 82 -7.68 -22.67 -1.08
CA ASP A 82 -8.67 -23.64 -0.68
C ASP A 82 -8.08 -24.86 0.06
N ASP A 83 -7.04 -24.61 0.83
CA ASP A 83 -6.29 -25.61 1.60
C ASP A 83 -6.79 -25.81 3.03
N GLY A 84 -7.83 -25.09 3.44
CA GLY A 84 -8.46 -25.17 4.76
C GLY A 84 -7.66 -24.57 5.91
N SER A 85 -6.51 -23.92 5.65
CA SER A 85 -5.71 -23.26 6.69
C SER A 85 -6.36 -21.98 7.23
N GLU A 86 -5.95 -21.53 8.43
CA GLU A 86 -6.37 -20.24 8.97
C GLU A 86 -6.00 -19.07 8.07
N GLN A 87 -4.84 -19.16 7.42
CA GLN A 87 -4.41 -18.16 6.44
C GLN A 87 -5.34 -18.12 5.23
N ASP A 88 -5.82 -19.28 4.80
CA ASP A 88 -6.78 -19.39 3.70
C ASP A 88 -8.13 -18.79 4.08
N ALA A 89 -8.62 -19.05 5.29
CA ALA A 89 -9.84 -18.46 5.82
C ALA A 89 -9.76 -16.92 5.87
N TRP A 90 -8.58 -16.36 6.23
CA TRP A 90 -8.36 -14.92 6.20
C TRP A 90 -8.38 -14.35 4.79
N LYS A 91 -7.74 -15.03 3.81
CA LYS A 91 -7.75 -14.62 2.39
C LYS A 91 -9.17 -14.66 1.82
N LYS A 92 -9.96 -15.68 2.15
CA LYS A 92 -11.37 -15.78 1.74
C LYS A 92 -12.19 -14.59 2.28
N ARG A 93 -12.00 -14.21 3.54
CA ARG A 93 -12.66 -13.01 4.10
C ARG A 93 -12.24 -11.73 3.41
N SER A 94 -10.94 -11.56 3.13
CA SER A 94 -10.42 -10.39 2.43
C SER A 94 -10.94 -10.28 1.01
N LEU A 95 -11.02 -11.41 0.30
CA LEU A 95 -11.60 -11.51 -1.04
C LEU A 95 -13.11 -11.19 -1.00
N GLY A 96 -13.85 -11.79 -0.08
CA GLY A 96 -15.29 -11.54 0.11
C GLY A 96 -15.58 -10.06 0.39
N ASN A 97 -14.77 -9.43 1.25
CA ASN A 97 -14.88 -7.99 1.51
C ASN A 97 -14.60 -7.16 0.26
N THR A 98 -13.62 -7.55 -0.55
CA THR A 98 -13.30 -6.84 -1.80
C THR A 98 -14.42 -6.96 -2.82
N ILE A 99 -15.02 -8.14 -2.97
CA ILE A 99 -16.18 -8.36 -3.84
C ILE A 99 -17.36 -7.51 -3.37
N TRP A 100 -17.68 -7.56 -2.09
CA TRP A 100 -18.74 -6.75 -1.48
C TRP A 100 -18.51 -5.24 -1.77
N ALA A 101 -17.31 -4.74 -1.51
CA ALA A 101 -16.97 -3.34 -1.75
C ALA A 101 -17.14 -2.94 -3.23
N LEU A 102 -16.74 -3.81 -4.16
CA LEU A 102 -16.92 -3.61 -5.60
C LEU A 102 -18.39 -3.54 -5.99
N GLU A 103 -19.20 -4.48 -5.51
CA GLU A 103 -20.64 -4.56 -5.85
C GLU A 103 -21.41 -3.39 -5.23
N GLN A 104 -21.13 -3.03 -3.98
CA GLN A 104 -21.73 -1.84 -3.35
C GLN A 104 -21.35 -0.54 -4.04
N SER A 105 -20.11 -0.46 -4.55
CA SER A 105 -19.61 0.74 -5.22
C SER A 105 -20.11 0.90 -6.65
N ASN A 106 -20.70 -0.12 -7.26
CA ASN A 106 -21.12 -0.14 -8.66
C ASN A 106 -22.53 -0.74 -8.80
N PRO A 107 -23.59 0.06 -8.63
CA PRO A 107 -24.96 -0.43 -8.70
C PRO A 107 -25.25 -1.25 -9.97
N GLY A 108 -25.84 -2.41 -9.81
CA GLY A 108 -26.14 -3.35 -10.90
C GLY A 108 -24.95 -4.18 -11.41
N PHE A 109 -23.79 -4.04 -10.79
CA PHE A 109 -22.64 -4.90 -11.06
C PHE A 109 -22.61 -6.05 -10.05
N SER A 110 -22.49 -7.28 -10.57
CA SER A 110 -22.14 -8.47 -9.79
C SER A 110 -20.95 -9.12 -10.45
N TRP A 111 -19.91 -9.41 -9.67
CA TRP A 111 -18.66 -9.92 -10.23
C TRP A 111 -18.76 -11.43 -10.49
N ASP A 112 -18.55 -11.80 -11.73
CA ASP A 112 -18.56 -13.18 -12.22
C ASP A 112 -17.18 -13.84 -12.31
N TRP A 113 -16.23 -13.37 -11.51
CA TRP A 113 -14.84 -13.87 -11.42
C TRP A 113 -13.95 -13.52 -12.63
N ASP A 114 -14.43 -12.75 -13.60
CA ASP A 114 -13.62 -12.22 -14.68
C ASP A 114 -13.00 -10.87 -14.26
N GLU A 115 -11.69 -10.89 -13.94
CA GLU A 115 -10.96 -9.71 -13.51
C GLU A 115 -10.93 -8.59 -14.56
N LYS A 116 -11.08 -8.92 -15.84
CA LYS A 116 -11.11 -7.92 -16.92
C LYS A 116 -12.33 -7.01 -16.84
N LYS A 117 -13.44 -7.50 -16.28
CA LYS A 117 -14.67 -6.73 -16.08
C LYS A 117 -14.57 -5.70 -14.97
N LEU A 118 -13.53 -5.75 -14.16
CA LEU A 118 -13.25 -4.74 -13.13
C LEU A 118 -12.79 -3.41 -13.72
N LYS A 119 -12.27 -3.39 -14.95
CA LYS A 119 -11.83 -2.16 -15.61
C LYS A 119 -12.97 -1.15 -15.71
N GLY A 120 -12.70 0.09 -15.32
CA GLY A 120 -13.67 1.19 -15.31
C GLY A 120 -14.63 1.19 -14.11
N LYS A 121 -14.59 0.18 -13.24
CA LYS A 121 -15.37 0.16 -12.00
C LYS A 121 -14.73 1.07 -10.94
N LYS A 122 -15.53 1.51 -9.99
CA LYS A 122 -15.05 2.26 -8.82
C LYS A 122 -14.94 1.33 -7.60
N ILE A 123 -14.03 1.69 -6.69
CA ILE A 123 -13.83 0.99 -5.42
C ILE A 123 -13.28 1.97 -4.38
N GLY A 124 -13.68 1.84 -3.14
CA GLY A 124 -13.00 2.47 -2.02
C GLY A 124 -11.78 1.65 -1.62
N LEU A 125 -10.64 2.29 -1.38
CA LEU A 125 -9.43 1.64 -0.92
C LEU A 125 -8.90 2.33 0.33
N LEU A 126 -8.50 1.52 1.33
CA LEU A 126 -7.89 1.97 2.56
C LEU A 126 -6.38 1.83 2.49
N TYR A 127 -5.70 2.94 2.73
CA TYR A 127 -4.25 3.05 2.71
C TYR A 127 -3.69 3.17 4.12
N ARG A 128 -2.56 2.52 4.36
CA ARG A 128 -1.76 2.67 5.58
C ARG A 128 -0.35 3.12 5.27
N ASN A 129 0.31 3.70 6.25
CA ASN A 129 1.75 3.92 6.20
C ASN A 129 2.50 2.58 6.30
N LYS A 130 3.58 2.49 5.56
CA LYS A 130 4.50 1.36 5.57
C LYS A 130 5.92 1.88 5.60
N GLU A 131 6.66 1.45 6.60
CA GLU A 131 8.08 1.72 6.69
C GLU A 131 8.86 0.80 5.74
N TRP A 132 9.91 1.35 5.14
CA TRP A 132 10.80 0.61 4.27
C TRP A 132 12.26 0.87 4.65
N GLU A 133 13.12 -0.11 4.40
CA GLU A 133 14.57 -0.02 4.52
C GLU A 133 15.20 -0.48 3.21
N MET A 134 16.10 0.33 2.67
CA MET A 134 16.86 0.00 1.46
C MET A 134 18.25 0.65 1.52
N ASN A 135 19.29 -0.15 1.39
CA ASN A 135 20.70 0.32 1.41
C ASN A 135 21.03 1.20 2.64
N GLY A 136 20.57 0.80 3.83
CA GLY A 136 20.80 1.53 5.08
C GLY A 136 20.00 2.83 5.24
N ARG A 137 19.10 3.12 4.31
CA ARG A 137 18.15 4.25 4.41
C ARG A 137 16.77 3.73 4.74
N THR A 138 16.12 4.37 5.68
CA THR A 138 14.72 4.09 6.04
C THR A 138 13.82 5.24 5.61
N GLY A 139 12.55 4.96 5.42
CA GLY A 139 11.55 5.97 5.11
C GLY A 139 10.14 5.38 5.13
N TRP A 140 9.17 6.22 4.89
CA TRP A 140 7.77 5.84 4.89
C TRP A 140 7.19 5.96 3.48
N THR A 141 6.32 5.04 3.14
CA THR A 141 5.45 5.07 1.96
C THR A 141 4.06 4.65 2.37
N THR A 142 3.11 4.67 1.45
CA THR A 142 1.77 4.16 1.71
C THR A 142 1.44 3.01 0.77
N GLU A 143 0.61 2.08 1.26
CA GLU A 143 0.12 0.94 0.48
C GLU A 143 -1.37 0.75 0.70
N ALA A 144 -2.12 0.43 -0.37
CA ALA A 144 -3.50 0.00 -0.27
C ALA A 144 -3.55 -1.43 0.31
N ILE A 145 -4.36 -1.64 1.36
CA ILE A 145 -4.39 -2.93 2.06
C ILE A 145 -5.77 -3.57 2.16
N SER A 146 -6.84 -2.80 2.06
CA SER A 146 -8.20 -3.33 2.08
C SER A 146 -9.15 -2.50 1.23
N ALA A 147 -10.25 -3.12 0.83
CA ALA A 147 -11.32 -2.49 0.09
C ALA A 147 -12.46 -2.06 1.02
N GLU A 148 -13.17 -1.02 0.62
CA GLU A 148 -14.35 -0.47 1.27
C GLU A 148 -15.33 0.02 0.20
N SER A 149 -16.61 0.21 0.54
CA SER A 149 -17.55 0.86 -0.36
C SER A 149 -17.24 2.35 -0.52
N ILE A 150 -17.52 2.88 -1.70
CA ILE A 150 -17.29 4.33 -1.96
C ILE A 150 -18.14 5.22 -1.07
N ASP A 151 -19.33 4.77 -0.69
CA ASP A 151 -20.23 5.54 0.17
C ASP A 151 -19.67 5.63 1.59
N ASN A 152 -19.16 4.53 2.14
CA ASN A 152 -18.47 4.55 3.43
C ASN A 152 -17.22 5.45 3.42
N ILE A 153 -16.47 5.47 2.30
CA ILE A 153 -15.32 6.39 2.14
C ILE A 153 -15.81 7.85 2.17
N ARG A 154 -16.82 8.19 1.39
CA ARG A 154 -17.38 9.56 1.32
C ARG A 154 -17.95 10.04 2.65
N GLU A 155 -18.57 9.12 3.40
CA GLU A 155 -19.17 9.41 4.70
C GLU A 155 -18.18 9.36 5.86
N GLY A 156 -16.92 8.97 5.61
CA GLY A 156 -15.91 8.80 6.64
C GLY A 156 -16.16 7.60 7.57
N LYS A 157 -16.99 6.65 7.16
CA LYS A 157 -17.35 5.45 7.92
C LYS A 157 -16.34 4.32 7.73
N PHE A 158 -15.08 4.60 8.03
CA PHE A 158 -14.01 3.62 7.99
C PHE A 158 -12.97 3.88 9.07
N ARG A 159 -12.10 2.93 9.32
CA ARG A 159 -10.95 3.10 10.20
C ARG A 159 -9.68 3.11 9.36
N ILE A 160 -8.83 4.11 9.60
CA ILE A 160 -7.51 4.13 9.00
C ILE A 160 -6.73 2.92 9.54
N PRO A 161 -6.20 2.06 8.65
CA PRO A 161 -5.46 0.88 9.09
C PRO A 161 -4.18 1.27 9.82
N LYS A 162 -3.76 0.43 10.78
CA LYS A 162 -2.53 0.65 11.55
C LYS A 162 -1.30 0.68 10.64
N ASP A 163 -0.37 1.56 10.96
CA ASP A 163 0.94 1.64 10.29
C ASP A 163 1.68 0.32 10.38
N LYS A 164 2.42 0.00 9.33
CA LYS A 164 3.32 -1.13 9.28
C LYS A 164 4.76 -0.65 9.44
N ALA A 165 5.23 -0.62 10.70
CA ALA A 165 6.64 -0.41 11.01
C ALA A 165 7.48 -1.65 10.67
N LEU A 166 8.78 -1.44 10.43
CA LEU A 166 9.74 -2.54 10.36
C LEU A 166 9.85 -3.24 11.71
N PRO A 167 10.12 -4.55 11.74
CA PRO A 167 10.43 -5.24 12.97
C PRO A 167 11.62 -4.58 13.65
N VAL A 168 11.49 -4.29 14.95
CA VAL A 168 12.64 -3.80 15.74
C VAL A 168 13.70 -4.89 15.68
N LYS A 169 14.85 -4.59 15.08
CA LYS A 169 16.02 -5.46 15.19
C LYS A 169 16.44 -5.44 16.65
N ASN A 170 16.05 -6.46 17.43
CA ASN A 170 16.60 -6.67 18.78
C ASN A 170 18.10 -6.97 18.61
N THR A 171 18.92 -5.92 18.62
CA THR A 171 20.28 -6.02 19.04
C THR A 171 20.21 -6.14 20.56
N ALA A 172 19.95 -7.34 21.07
CA ALA A 172 20.25 -7.64 22.45
C ALA A 172 21.73 -7.29 22.63
N PRO A 173 22.11 -6.47 23.64
CA PRO A 173 23.50 -6.30 23.95
C PRO A 173 24.05 -7.68 24.27
N VAL A 174 25.06 -8.12 23.53
CA VAL A 174 25.86 -9.27 23.91
C VAL A 174 26.55 -8.81 25.18
N PHE A 175 26.02 -9.21 26.34
CA PHE A 175 26.79 -9.21 27.57
C PHE A 175 27.86 -10.26 27.35
N GLU A 176 29.09 -9.82 27.07
CA GLU A 176 30.25 -10.65 27.25
C GLU A 176 30.28 -10.94 28.76
N ASP A 177 30.07 -12.21 29.10
CA ASP A 177 30.35 -12.70 30.46
C ASP A 177 31.83 -12.40 30.71
N ILE A 178 32.08 -11.41 31.57
CA ILE A 178 33.39 -11.21 32.14
C ILE A 178 33.56 -12.40 33.07
N GLU A 179 34.31 -13.40 32.62
CA GLU A 179 34.79 -14.44 33.51
C GLU A 179 35.61 -13.74 34.62
N ASP A 180 35.02 -13.66 35.79
CA ASP A 180 35.75 -13.33 37.03
C ASP A 180 36.84 -14.38 37.19
N SER A 181 38.06 -14.02 36.80
CA SER A 181 39.24 -14.74 37.19
C SER A 181 39.38 -14.54 38.72
N GLU A 182 38.96 -15.56 39.47
CA GLU A 182 39.33 -15.70 40.87
C GLU A 182 40.84 -15.78 40.93
N ASP A 183 41.46 -14.65 41.13
CA ASP A 183 42.88 -14.59 41.48
C ASP A 183 43.01 -14.90 42.96
N SER A 184 43.59 -16.07 43.17
CA SER A 184 43.91 -16.67 44.46
C SER A 184 44.66 -15.68 45.35
N LEU A 185 44.10 -15.35 46.50
CA LEU A 185 44.86 -14.73 47.61
C LEU A 185 45.78 -15.77 48.24
N PRO A 186 47.07 -15.47 48.44
CA PRO A 186 47.96 -16.33 49.15
C PRO A 186 47.82 -16.03 50.66
N PHE A 187 47.35 -17.06 51.40
CA PHE A 187 47.70 -17.41 52.77
C PHE A 187 46.94 -18.65 53.21
#